data_63e5f3db988967f07092dd7ac4845117
#
_entry.id   63e5f3db988967f07092dd7ac4845117
#
_cell.length_a   1.000
_cell.length_b   1.000
_cell.length_c   1.000
_cell.angle_alpha   90.00
_cell.angle_beta   90.00
_cell.angle_gamma   90.00
#
_symmetry.space_group_name_H-M   'P 1'
#
loop_
_entity.id
_entity.type
_entity.pdbx_description
1 polymer ?
#
loop_
_entity_poly.entity_id
_entity_poly.type
_entity_poly.pdbx_seq_one_letter_code
_entity_poly.pdbx_strand_id
1 'polypeptide(L)'
;MLALNENTQHYIKMKNKLIGLCGYKGSGKSLVASLLADNEGIISFATQMREMLEPLLDRGELFEKGKEAPLGCLGGKSYRYALQTLGTQWGRECMGDDFWVISSMLEAEIELRMGDVVFDDVRFDNEAIAIRKAGGIVVRLERDSIFAEGDKHASERGISEEYIDAVVDNTGKIEDTVKTILSL
;
A
#
# COMPACT_ATOMS: atom_id res chain seq x y z
N MET A 1 7.59 -4.45 21.95
CA MET A 1 8.41 -4.99 20.85
C MET A 1 8.19 -6.49 20.82
N LEU A 2 7.19 -6.96 20.09
CA LEU A 2 6.95 -8.38 19.88
C LEU A 2 8.01 -8.86 18.86
N ALA A 3 9.06 -9.50 19.35
CA ALA A 3 10.00 -10.20 18.51
C ALA A 3 9.25 -11.38 17.88
N LEU A 4 9.17 -11.40 16.55
CA LEU A 4 8.70 -12.56 15.82
C LEU A 4 9.53 -13.78 16.26
N ASN A 5 8.84 -14.83 16.64
CA ASN A 5 9.47 -16.08 17.08
C ASN A 5 10.29 -16.67 15.91
N GLU A 6 11.48 -17.20 16.20
CA GLU A 6 12.39 -17.79 15.19
C GLU A 6 11.71 -18.86 14.33
N ASN A 7 10.70 -19.55 14.84
CA ASN A 7 9.88 -20.50 14.08
C ASN A 7 9.01 -19.81 13.02
N THR A 8 8.52 -18.60 13.27
CA THR A 8 7.74 -17.81 12.32
C THR A 8 8.62 -17.31 11.17
N GLN A 9 9.86 -16.91 11.48
CA GLN A 9 10.86 -16.55 10.46
C GLN A 9 11.25 -17.75 9.57
N HIS A 10 11.25 -18.95 10.10
CA HIS A 10 11.58 -20.17 9.35
C HIS A 10 10.45 -20.60 8.40
N TYR A 11 9.19 -20.37 8.78
CA TYR A 11 8.01 -20.67 7.93
C TYR A 11 7.86 -19.69 6.76
N ILE A 12 8.12 -18.40 6.99
CA ILE A 12 8.05 -17.33 5.95
C ILE A 12 9.14 -17.55 4.88
N LYS A 13 10.23 -18.22 5.21
CA LYS A 13 11.37 -18.47 4.31
C LYS A 13 11.06 -19.48 3.18
N MET A 14 9.89 -20.10 3.14
CA MET A 14 9.75 -21.34 2.36
C MET A 14 8.98 -21.27 1.05
N LYS A 15 8.16 -20.26 0.70
CA LYS A 15 7.49 -20.37 -0.62
C LYS A 15 6.91 -19.08 -1.22
N ASN A 16 6.29 -18.22 -0.44
CA ASN A 16 5.48 -17.14 -0.96
C ASN A 16 6.22 -15.80 -0.94
N LYS A 17 6.02 -14.98 -1.96
CA LYS A 17 6.70 -13.68 -2.12
C LYS A 17 5.93 -12.59 -1.38
N LEU A 18 6.66 -11.70 -0.74
CA LEU A 18 6.15 -10.45 -0.18
C LEU A 18 6.70 -9.29 -1.01
N ILE A 19 5.83 -8.54 -1.66
CA ILE A 19 6.22 -7.48 -2.59
C ILE A 19 5.51 -6.18 -2.18
N GLY A 20 6.27 -5.10 -2.04
CA GLY A 20 5.73 -3.75 -1.90
C GLY A 20 5.85 -2.98 -3.21
N LEU A 21 4.76 -2.43 -3.70
CA LEU A 21 4.75 -1.57 -4.89
C LEU A 21 4.65 -0.11 -4.49
N CYS A 22 5.60 0.70 -4.95
CA CYS A 22 5.58 2.15 -4.83
C CYS A 22 5.64 2.82 -6.21
N GLY A 23 5.50 4.13 -6.27
CA GLY A 23 5.50 4.91 -7.52
C GLY A 23 4.33 5.90 -7.58
N TYR A 24 4.38 6.82 -8.52
CA TYR A 24 3.40 7.90 -8.67
C TYR A 24 1.98 7.40 -8.94
N LYS A 25 0.99 8.26 -8.66
CA LYS A 25 -0.41 8.02 -9.06
C LYS A 25 -0.48 7.75 -10.56
N GLY A 26 -1.16 6.66 -10.95
CA GLY A 26 -1.28 6.27 -12.36
C GLY A 26 -0.13 5.41 -12.90
N SER A 27 0.91 5.09 -12.12
CA SER A 27 2.00 4.21 -12.58
C SER A 27 1.58 2.74 -12.79
N GLY A 28 0.32 2.37 -12.46
CA GLY A 28 -0.22 1.03 -12.72
C GLY A 28 -0.10 0.05 -11.56
N LYS A 29 0.25 0.50 -10.34
CA LYS A 29 0.46 -0.37 -9.17
C LYS A 29 -0.66 -1.38 -8.92
N SER A 30 -1.91 -0.90 -8.85
CA SER A 30 -3.05 -1.79 -8.54
C SER A 30 -3.30 -2.83 -9.64
N LEU A 31 -3.05 -2.48 -10.91
CA LEU A 31 -3.16 -3.44 -12.01
C LEU A 31 -2.02 -4.47 -11.97
N VAL A 32 -0.79 -4.03 -11.68
CA VAL A 32 0.34 -4.95 -11.50
C VAL A 32 0.11 -5.85 -10.29
N ALA A 33 -0.37 -5.31 -9.16
CA ALA A 33 -0.71 -6.09 -7.98
C ALA A 33 -1.71 -7.22 -8.29
N SER A 34 -2.78 -6.91 -9.04
CA SER A 34 -3.81 -7.91 -9.41
C SER A 34 -3.31 -9.02 -10.35
N LEU A 35 -2.12 -8.88 -10.93
CA LEU A 35 -1.47 -9.90 -11.74
C LEU A 35 -0.37 -10.65 -10.98
N LEU A 36 0.09 -10.12 -9.84
CA LEU A 36 1.12 -10.73 -9.00
C LEU A 36 0.53 -11.59 -7.89
N ALA A 37 -0.66 -11.28 -7.39
CA ALA A 37 -1.32 -12.00 -6.31
C ALA A 37 -2.83 -12.10 -6.56
N ASP A 38 -3.48 -13.10 -5.94
CA ASP A 38 -4.93 -13.19 -5.85
C ASP A 38 -5.49 -12.03 -5.01
N ASN A 39 -6.80 -11.79 -5.10
CA ASN A 39 -7.43 -10.64 -4.42
C ASN A 39 -7.17 -10.60 -2.92
N GLU A 40 -7.16 -11.74 -2.25
CA GLU A 40 -6.88 -11.87 -0.82
C GLU A 40 -5.43 -11.52 -0.49
N GLY A 41 -4.50 -11.79 -1.40
CA GLY A 41 -3.08 -11.44 -1.24
C GLY A 41 -2.74 -9.98 -1.55
N ILE A 42 -3.71 -9.15 -1.98
CA ILE A 42 -3.47 -7.72 -2.22
C ILE A 42 -3.84 -6.92 -0.99
N ILE A 43 -2.84 -6.37 -0.32
CA ILE A 43 -3.00 -5.55 0.89
C ILE A 43 -2.67 -4.09 0.59
N SER A 44 -3.38 -3.18 1.25
CA SER A 44 -3.09 -1.75 1.22
C SER A 44 -2.93 -1.26 2.66
N PHE A 45 -1.92 -0.47 2.95
CA PHE A 45 -1.78 0.20 4.25
C PHE A 45 -2.97 1.11 4.59
N ALA A 46 -3.76 1.48 3.58
CA ALA A 46 -4.99 2.24 3.74
C ALA A 46 -6.24 1.36 3.97
N THR A 47 -6.14 0.03 3.97
CA THR A 47 -7.32 -0.87 4.07
C THR A 47 -8.08 -0.63 5.36
N GLN A 48 -7.43 -0.71 6.51
CA GLN A 48 -8.06 -0.52 7.82
C GLN A 48 -8.70 0.86 7.96
N MET A 49 -8.06 1.90 7.41
CA MET A 49 -8.65 3.26 7.40
C MET A 49 -9.95 3.31 6.59
N ARG A 50 -10.01 2.61 5.45
CA ARG A 50 -11.22 2.53 4.61
C ARG A 50 -12.32 1.77 5.34
N GLU A 51 -11.99 0.66 5.97
CA GLU A 51 -12.92 -0.16 6.76
C GLU A 51 -13.47 0.61 7.97
N MET A 52 -12.64 1.37 8.66
CA MET A 52 -13.07 2.23 9.77
C MET A 52 -14.05 3.33 9.34
N LEU A 53 -13.89 3.88 8.13
CA LEU A 53 -14.77 4.91 7.60
C LEU A 53 -16.03 4.34 6.95
N GLU A 54 -16.02 3.09 6.52
CA GLU A 54 -17.10 2.45 5.76
C GLU A 54 -18.48 2.59 6.42
N PRO A 55 -18.65 2.35 7.75
CA PRO A 55 -19.94 2.51 8.42
C PRO A 55 -20.48 3.94 8.44
N LEU A 56 -19.64 4.93 8.17
CA LEU A 56 -19.99 6.37 8.20
C LEU A 56 -20.34 6.89 6.81
N LEU A 57 -20.19 6.08 5.75
CA LEU A 57 -20.33 6.53 4.37
C LEU A 57 -21.75 6.27 3.83
N ASP A 58 -22.27 7.26 3.14
CA ASP A 58 -23.29 7.06 2.15
C ASP A 58 -22.63 6.68 0.82
N ARG A 59 -22.70 5.37 0.48
CA ARG A 59 -22.06 4.85 -0.75
C ARG A 59 -22.66 5.45 -2.02
N GLY A 60 -23.96 5.78 -2.03
CA GLY A 60 -24.61 6.43 -3.16
C GLY A 60 -24.06 7.82 -3.38
N GLU A 61 -24.00 8.63 -2.32
CA GLU A 61 -23.43 9.97 -2.35
C GLU A 61 -21.95 9.95 -2.79
N LEU A 62 -21.15 9.02 -2.24
CA LEU A 62 -19.73 8.87 -2.60
C LEU A 62 -19.57 8.46 -4.07
N PHE A 63 -20.41 7.56 -4.58
CA PHE A 63 -20.37 7.12 -5.97
C PHE A 63 -20.68 8.27 -6.95
N GLU A 64 -21.71 9.04 -6.66
CA GLU A 64 -22.15 10.16 -7.52
C GLU A 64 -21.17 11.33 -7.52
N LYS A 65 -20.64 11.70 -6.33
CA LYS A 65 -19.82 12.91 -6.16
C LYS A 65 -18.32 12.66 -6.28
N GLY A 66 -17.87 11.42 -6.00
CA GLY A 66 -16.46 11.03 -5.98
C GLY A 66 -15.73 11.41 -4.69
N LYS A 67 -14.50 10.95 -4.61
CA LYS A 67 -13.67 11.00 -3.38
C LYS A 67 -13.22 12.41 -2.96
N GLU A 68 -13.23 13.36 -3.87
CA GLU A 68 -12.74 14.74 -3.64
C GLU A 68 -13.86 15.70 -3.24
N ALA A 69 -15.10 15.36 -3.54
CA ALA A 69 -16.23 16.23 -3.27
C ALA A 69 -16.67 16.18 -1.79
N PRO A 70 -17.24 17.27 -1.27
CA PRO A 70 -17.85 17.30 0.05
C PRO A 70 -19.03 16.33 0.13
N LEU A 71 -19.04 15.48 1.18
CA LEU A 71 -20.09 14.50 1.47
C LEU A 71 -20.88 14.92 2.70
N GLY A 72 -22.21 14.85 2.62
CA GLY A 72 -23.10 15.18 3.73
C GLY A 72 -22.88 14.30 4.95
N CYS A 73 -22.71 12.98 4.71
CA CYS A 73 -22.42 12.00 5.76
C CYS A 73 -21.10 12.27 6.53
N LEU A 74 -20.16 13.01 5.93
CA LEU A 74 -18.91 13.42 6.55
C LEU A 74 -18.89 14.88 7.01
N GLY A 75 -20.06 15.47 7.26
CA GLY A 75 -20.19 16.87 7.70
C GLY A 75 -19.63 17.88 6.71
N GLY A 76 -19.74 17.62 5.41
CA GLY A 76 -19.24 18.49 4.35
C GLY A 76 -17.74 18.36 4.06
N LYS A 77 -17.06 17.35 4.62
CA LYS A 77 -15.67 17.01 4.26
C LYS A 77 -15.65 15.97 3.16
N SER A 78 -14.56 15.95 2.36
CA SER A 78 -14.40 14.91 1.34
C SER A 78 -13.93 13.58 1.95
N TYR A 79 -14.18 12.48 1.25
CA TYR A 79 -13.67 11.16 1.64
C TYR A 79 -12.13 11.13 1.70
N ARG A 80 -11.46 11.80 0.74
CA ARG A 80 -9.99 11.95 0.78
C ARG A 80 -9.52 12.67 2.04
N TYR A 81 -10.18 13.77 2.42
CA TYR A 81 -9.85 14.48 3.65
C TYR A 81 -10.01 13.59 4.89
N ALA A 82 -11.10 12.83 4.98
CA ALA A 82 -11.32 11.90 6.09
C ALA A 82 -10.24 10.83 6.18
N LEU A 83 -9.85 10.21 5.05
CA LEU A 83 -8.75 9.25 5.01
C LEU A 83 -7.41 9.87 5.42
N GLN A 84 -7.09 11.06 4.94
CA GLN A 84 -5.83 11.73 5.28
C GLN A 84 -5.74 12.09 6.75
N THR A 85 -6.82 12.63 7.34
CA THR A 85 -6.86 12.99 8.76
C THR A 85 -6.83 11.74 9.66
N LEU A 86 -7.56 10.70 9.31
CA LEU A 86 -7.53 9.43 10.03
C LEU A 86 -6.14 8.79 9.95
N GLY A 87 -5.54 8.77 8.77
CA GLY A 87 -4.23 8.16 8.55
C GLY A 87 -3.10 8.90 9.24
N THR A 88 -3.05 10.22 9.13
CA THR A 88 -1.96 11.04 9.66
C THR A 88 -2.22 11.48 11.08
N GLN A 89 -3.24 12.34 11.31
CA GLN A 89 -3.42 12.98 12.61
C GLN A 89 -3.82 11.97 13.69
N TRP A 90 -4.80 11.13 13.43
CA TRP A 90 -5.19 10.14 14.42
C TRP A 90 -4.22 8.95 14.46
N GLY A 91 -3.95 8.32 13.33
CA GLY A 91 -3.16 7.10 13.30
C GLY A 91 -1.69 7.33 13.62
N ARG A 92 -1.00 8.19 12.87
CA ARG A 92 0.44 8.38 13.05
C ARG A 92 0.78 9.30 14.22
N GLU A 93 0.12 10.44 14.36
CA GLU A 93 0.47 11.42 15.38
C GLU A 93 -0.07 11.06 16.76
N CYS A 94 -1.30 10.51 16.87
CA CYS A 94 -1.90 10.15 18.16
C CYS A 94 -1.58 8.73 18.61
N MET A 95 -1.63 7.73 17.69
CA MET A 95 -1.44 6.32 18.04
C MET A 95 0.02 5.88 17.87
N GLY A 96 0.75 6.49 16.92
CA GLY A 96 2.16 6.24 16.63
C GLY A 96 2.44 5.99 15.15
N ASP A 97 3.65 6.35 14.71
CA ASP A 97 4.05 6.30 13.29
C ASP A 97 3.87 4.92 12.65
N ASP A 98 4.08 3.85 13.42
CA ASP A 98 4.01 2.48 12.92
C ASP A 98 2.63 1.83 13.11
N PHE A 99 1.61 2.57 13.58
CA PHE A 99 0.30 2.01 13.90
C PHE A 99 -0.31 1.24 12.71
N TRP A 100 -0.39 1.87 11.53
CA TRP A 100 -0.92 1.24 10.32
C TRP A 100 0.00 0.14 9.79
N VAL A 101 1.31 0.33 9.94
CA VAL A 101 2.31 -0.67 9.52
C VAL A 101 2.14 -1.96 10.31
N ILE A 102 2.02 -1.87 11.64
CA ILE A 102 1.82 -3.04 12.51
C ILE A 102 0.56 -3.80 12.10
N SER A 103 -0.56 -3.09 11.92
CA SER A 103 -1.84 -3.71 11.56
C SER A 103 -1.77 -4.44 10.22
N SER A 104 -1.26 -3.77 9.18
CA SER A 104 -1.18 -4.35 7.84
C SER A 104 -0.15 -5.47 7.73
N MET A 105 0.95 -5.41 8.49
CA MET A 105 1.93 -6.49 8.51
C MET A 105 1.42 -7.74 9.24
N LEU A 106 0.54 -7.61 10.23
CA LEU A 106 -0.14 -8.76 10.86
C LEU A 106 -1.07 -9.46 9.86
N GLU A 107 -1.81 -8.70 9.06
CA GLU A 107 -2.63 -9.24 7.98
C GLU A 107 -1.76 -9.96 6.94
N ALA A 108 -0.69 -9.30 6.48
CA ALA A 108 0.26 -9.89 5.53
C ALA A 108 0.88 -11.21 6.04
N GLU A 109 1.18 -11.32 7.32
CA GLU A 109 1.71 -12.56 7.91
C GLU A 109 0.70 -13.73 7.81
N ILE A 110 -0.58 -13.44 7.90
CA ILE A 110 -1.64 -14.45 7.75
C ILE A 110 -1.74 -14.88 6.28
N GLU A 111 -1.86 -13.90 5.37
CA GLU A 111 -2.03 -14.15 3.94
C GLU A 111 -0.80 -14.82 3.30
N LEU A 112 0.42 -14.49 3.75
CA LEU A 112 1.65 -15.16 3.30
C LEU A 112 1.68 -16.68 3.55
N ARG A 113 0.83 -17.21 4.40
CA ARG A 113 0.69 -18.67 4.61
C ARG A 113 -0.11 -19.31 3.48
N MET A 114 -0.93 -18.53 2.79
CA MET A 114 -1.85 -19.00 1.75
C MET A 114 -1.29 -18.75 0.34
N GLY A 115 -0.58 -17.63 0.13
CA GLY A 115 -0.10 -17.23 -1.19
C GLY A 115 0.88 -16.07 -1.15
N ASP A 116 1.19 -15.54 -2.33
CA ASP A 116 1.99 -14.34 -2.48
C ASP A 116 1.21 -13.11 -1.97
N VAL A 117 1.93 -12.17 -1.34
CA VAL A 117 1.34 -10.94 -0.80
C VAL A 117 1.96 -9.74 -1.49
N VAL A 118 1.09 -8.83 -1.94
CA VAL A 118 1.47 -7.59 -2.60
C VAL A 118 0.86 -6.39 -1.89
N PHE A 119 1.69 -5.51 -1.34
CA PHE A 119 1.28 -4.18 -0.92
C PHE A 119 1.22 -3.25 -2.13
N ASP A 120 0.05 -2.70 -2.46
CA ASP A 120 -0.16 -1.89 -3.67
C ASP A 120 -0.03 -0.38 -3.45
N ASP A 121 0.24 0.07 -2.22
CA ASP A 121 0.24 1.50 -1.87
C ASP A 121 1.38 1.94 -0.93
N VAL A 122 2.57 1.34 -1.05
CA VAL A 122 3.73 1.71 -0.22
C VAL A 122 4.12 3.16 -0.49
N ARG A 123 4.11 4.01 0.57
CA ARG A 123 4.29 5.46 0.47
C ARG A 123 5.26 6.07 1.47
N PHE A 124 5.59 5.34 2.55
CA PHE A 124 6.45 5.82 3.62
C PHE A 124 7.61 4.86 3.87
N ASP A 125 8.72 5.40 4.32
CA ASP A 125 9.94 4.63 4.59
C ASP A 125 9.71 3.52 5.61
N ASN A 126 8.92 3.75 6.66
CA ASN A 126 8.62 2.74 7.66
C ASN A 126 7.81 1.56 7.11
N GLU A 127 6.95 1.78 6.11
CA GLU A 127 6.23 0.73 5.39
C GLU A 127 7.23 -0.14 4.58
N ALA A 128 8.11 0.51 3.81
CA ALA A 128 9.15 -0.17 3.04
C ALA A 128 10.11 -0.97 3.94
N ILE A 129 10.55 -0.36 5.06
CA ILE A 129 11.41 -1.00 6.05
C ILE A 129 10.73 -2.25 6.64
N ALA A 130 9.42 -2.18 6.94
CA ALA A 130 8.69 -3.32 7.51
C ALA A 130 8.61 -4.48 6.53
N ILE A 131 8.28 -4.22 5.26
CA ILE A 131 8.26 -5.22 4.18
C ILE A 131 9.62 -5.89 4.04
N ARG A 132 10.71 -5.10 3.95
CA ARG A 132 12.07 -5.63 3.81
C ARG A 132 12.52 -6.44 5.04
N LYS A 133 12.18 -6.01 6.25
CA LYS A 133 12.44 -6.77 7.49
C LYS A 133 11.73 -8.11 7.53
N ALA A 134 10.56 -8.21 6.90
CA ALA A 134 9.83 -9.47 6.75
C ALA A 134 10.36 -10.37 5.62
N GLY A 135 11.44 -9.96 4.94
CA GLY A 135 12.06 -10.71 3.84
C GLY A 135 11.45 -10.43 2.47
N GLY A 136 10.59 -9.43 2.36
CA GLY A 136 10.03 -8.95 1.10
C GLY A 136 10.95 -7.99 0.35
N ILE A 137 10.50 -7.58 -0.84
CA ILE A 137 11.16 -6.60 -1.70
C ILE A 137 10.24 -5.40 -1.95
N VAL A 138 10.83 -4.24 -2.16
CA VAL A 138 10.12 -3.00 -2.52
C VAL A 138 10.48 -2.61 -3.94
N VAL A 139 9.47 -2.54 -4.80
CA VAL A 139 9.62 -2.25 -6.23
C VAL A 139 8.94 -0.94 -6.57
N ARG A 140 9.69 -0.02 -7.18
CA ARG A 140 9.14 1.20 -7.74
C ARG A 140 8.73 0.98 -9.19
N LEU A 141 7.46 1.29 -9.48
CA LEU A 141 6.95 1.32 -10.84
C LEU A 141 7.07 2.72 -11.42
N GLU A 142 7.76 2.84 -12.54
CA GLU A 142 7.89 4.08 -13.30
C GLU A 142 7.07 3.99 -14.59
N ARG A 143 6.48 5.13 -15.00
CA ARG A 143 5.76 5.25 -16.26
C ARG A 143 5.96 6.66 -16.80
N ASP A 144 6.53 6.78 -17.98
CA ASP A 144 7.00 8.03 -18.60
C ASP A 144 5.97 9.17 -18.75
N SER A 145 4.70 8.95 -18.53
CA SER A 145 3.66 9.92 -18.86
C SER A 145 3.09 10.69 -17.66
N ILE A 146 3.57 10.47 -16.43
CA ILE A 146 2.86 10.99 -15.23
C ILE A 146 3.83 11.61 -14.23
N PHE A 147 4.36 12.77 -14.57
CA PHE A 147 4.84 13.71 -13.55
C PHE A 147 3.64 14.56 -13.12
N ALA A 148 2.95 14.16 -12.05
CA ALA A 148 1.89 14.97 -11.46
C ALA A 148 2.55 16.15 -10.70
N GLU A 149 2.59 17.32 -11.33
CA GLU A 149 2.79 18.57 -10.60
C GLU A 149 1.60 18.76 -9.65
N GLY A 150 1.83 18.79 -8.34
CA GLY A 150 0.91 19.49 -7.45
C GLY A 150 0.46 18.86 -6.15
N ASP A 151 0.69 17.60 -5.83
CA ASP A 151 0.27 17.06 -4.54
C ASP A 151 1.39 17.18 -3.49
N LYS A 152 1.22 18.10 -2.51
CA LYS A 152 2.22 18.41 -1.48
C LYS A 152 2.07 17.55 -0.22
N HIS A 153 1.15 16.58 -0.20
CA HIS A 153 0.97 15.72 0.97
C HIS A 153 2.19 14.82 1.20
N ALA A 154 2.52 14.54 2.45
CA ALA A 154 3.70 13.72 2.82
C ALA A 154 3.70 12.34 2.12
N SER A 155 2.53 11.75 1.89
CA SER A 155 2.37 10.47 1.18
C SER A 155 2.70 10.51 -0.33
N GLU A 156 2.89 11.70 -0.91
CA GLU A 156 3.27 11.86 -2.33
C GLU A 156 4.76 12.22 -2.50
N ARG A 157 5.51 12.39 -1.39
CA ARG A 157 6.97 12.61 -1.45
C ARG A 157 7.75 11.38 -1.91
N GLY A 158 7.11 10.21 -1.83
CA GLY A 158 7.74 8.93 -2.17
C GLY A 158 8.60 8.36 -1.05
N ILE A 159 9.21 7.22 -1.34
CA ILE A 159 10.08 6.47 -0.44
C ILE A 159 11.53 6.84 -0.74
N SER A 160 12.37 6.89 0.28
CA SER A 160 13.82 7.09 0.13
C SER A 160 14.44 5.99 -0.74
N GLU A 161 15.33 6.37 -1.66
CA GLU A 161 15.94 5.45 -2.64
C GLU A 161 16.61 4.23 -2.02
N GLU A 162 17.15 4.36 -0.81
CA GLU A 162 17.81 3.27 -0.07
C GLU A 162 16.88 2.12 0.33
N TYR A 163 15.54 2.35 0.32
CA TYR A 163 14.54 1.32 0.64
C TYR A 163 13.89 0.71 -0.59
N ILE A 164 14.31 1.11 -1.80
CA ILE A 164 13.82 0.57 -3.07
C ILE A 164 14.81 -0.48 -3.56
N ASP A 165 14.33 -1.71 -3.70
CA ASP A 165 15.16 -2.84 -4.13
C ASP A 165 15.27 -2.94 -5.66
N ALA A 166 14.25 -2.48 -6.38
CA ALA A 166 14.26 -2.43 -7.84
C ALA A 166 13.37 -1.30 -8.39
N VAL A 167 13.74 -0.79 -9.55
CA VAL A 167 12.93 0.13 -10.34
C VAL A 167 12.54 -0.57 -11.64
N VAL A 168 11.25 -0.64 -11.93
CA VAL A 168 10.71 -1.34 -13.09
C VAL A 168 9.89 -0.38 -13.94
N ASP A 169 10.26 -0.28 -15.21
CA ASP A 169 9.51 0.48 -16.21
C ASP A 169 8.19 -0.23 -16.54
N ASN A 170 7.09 0.50 -16.44
CA ASN A 170 5.73 0.05 -16.75
C ASN A 170 5.11 0.85 -17.92
N THR A 171 5.93 1.28 -18.88
CA THR A 171 5.48 1.94 -20.11
C THR A 171 5.08 0.94 -21.20
N GLY A 172 5.67 -0.25 -21.16
CA GLY A 172 5.48 -1.33 -22.11
C GLY A 172 4.25 -2.21 -21.84
N LYS A 173 4.38 -3.49 -22.21
CA LYS A 173 3.35 -4.49 -21.92
C LYS A 173 3.41 -4.87 -20.44
N ILE A 174 2.27 -4.90 -19.79
CA ILE A 174 2.17 -5.20 -18.36
C ILE A 174 2.69 -6.60 -18.02
N GLU A 175 2.55 -7.56 -18.94
CA GLU A 175 3.05 -8.92 -18.75
C GLU A 175 4.59 -8.95 -18.63
N ASP A 176 5.28 -8.04 -19.28
CA ASP A 176 6.74 -7.94 -19.20
C ASP A 176 7.15 -7.33 -17.85
N THR A 177 6.41 -6.32 -17.37
CA THR A 177 6.56 -5.74 -16.03
C THR A 177 6.39 -6.82 -14.95
N VAL A 178 5.32 -7.60 -15.02
CA VAL A 178 5.03 -8.70 -14.08
C VAL A 178 6.14 -9.75 -14.09
N LYS A 179 6.58 -10.20 -15.28
CA LYS A 179 7.69 -11.16 -15.41
C LYS A 179 8.99 -10.63 -14.79
N THR A 180 9.30 -9.36 -15.01
CA THR A 180 10.48 -8.71 -14.42
C THR A 180 10.42 -8.78 -12.90
N ILE A 181 9.29 -8.39 -12.30
CA ILE A 181 9.10 -8.42 -10.83
C ILE A 181 9.19 -9.85 -10.29
N LEU A 182 8.59 -10.83 -10.99
CA LEU A 182 8.65 -12.23 -10.57
C LEU A 182 10.05 -12.83 -10.65
N SER A 183 10.95 -12.24 -11.42
CA SER A 183 12.34 -12.70 -11.55
C SER A 183 13.30 -12.13 -10.49
N LEU A 184 12.84 -11.13 -9.70
CA LEU A 184 13.59 -10.57 -8.57
C LEU A 184 13.54 -11.52 -7.36
#